data_5b3c41bdbb6ba46c8d22bc12799b77cb
#
_entry.id   5b3c41bdbb6ba46c8d22bc12799b77cb
#
_cell.length_a   1.000
_cell.length_b   1.000
_cell.length_c   1.000
_cell.angle_alpha   90.00
_cell.angle_beta   90.00
_cell.angle_gamma   90.00
#
_symmetry.space_group_name_H-M   'P 1'
#
loop_
_entity.id
_entity.type
_entity.pdbx_description
1 polymer ?
#
loop_
_entity_poly.entity_id
_entity_poly.type
_entity_poly.pdbx_seq_one_letter_code
_entity_poly.pdbx_strand_id
1 'polypeptide(L)'
;MLLGCNYSKELIELLQENIVDVDYIKLGLYDIYNEALEVSLSLRPVLLHGLGFNERATMKNIKDVDWKYVNDSIKNFKSPHYAVHLASCMQDWDKDVTEEKIIEYMSETTKAWIDNIEVPFLVENMPYSSIDIKEFGIMDICVKPHIIKKICDETKAHLLLDIAHAKVTARNSGEDIYSYLEQLPLDRVKEIHIVGTHEIEGIELRDYHLEMKEEDFEILQWVLSKCSPDIITLEYGGPGELYSWRSDKNVLKNQLIRLMNICRKY
;
A
#
# COMPACT_ATOMS: atom_id res chain seq x y z
N MET A 1 15.50 7.69 -7.20
CA MET A 1 14.23 7.14 -6.70
C MET A 1 13.78 8.00 -5.53
N LEU A 2 12.47 8.29 -5.42
CA LEU A 2 11.91 9.14 -4.37
C LEU A 2 11.53 8.33 -3.13
N LEU A 3 11.48 8.99 -1.97
CA LEU A 3 11.14 8.38 -0.68
C LEU A 3 9.84 8.97 -0.13
N GLY A 4 8.87 8.11 0.18
CA GLY A 4 7.67 8.40 0.93
C GLY A 4 7.72 7.84 2.35
N CYS A 5 6.88 8.36 3.22
CA CYS A 5 6.69 7.82 4.57
C CYS A 5 5.25 8.06 5.04
N ASN A 6 4.67 7.11 5.76
CA ASN A 6 3.40 7.32 6.43
C ASN A 6 3.47 8.52 7.38
N TYR A 7 2.39 9.28 7.41
CA TYR A 7 2.24 10.35 8.39
C TYR A 7 2.35 9.81 9.81
N SER A 8 3.10 10.52 10.63
CA SER A 8 3.06 10.43 12.09
C SER A 8 3.55 11.74 12.69
N LYS A 9 3.23 11.97 13.96
CA LYS A 9 3.75 13.14 14.69
C LYS A 9 5.29 13.13 14.70
N GLU A 10 5.88 11.97 14.88
CA GLU A 10 7.32 11.75 14.91
C GLU A 10 7.98 12.11 13.57
N LEU A 11 7.33 11.76 12.44
CA LEU A 11 7.80 12.16 11.11
C LEU A 11 7.78 13.69 10.95
N ILE A 12 6.69 14.33 11.35
CA ILE A 12 6.56 15.80 11.27
C ILE A 12 7.67 16.48 12.09
N GLU A 13 7.91 16.03 13.31
CA GLU A 13 9.00 16.54 14.15
C GLU A 13 10.37 16.35 13.49
N LEU A 14 10.68 15.17 12.97
CA LEU A 14 11.94 14.87 12.31
C LEU A 14 12.17 15.75 11.06
N LEU A 15 11.12 16.03 10.29
CA LEU A 15 11.18 16.92 9.14
C LEU A 15 11.39 18.38 9.56
N GLN A 16 10.69 18.87 10.57
CA GLN A 16 10.84 20.24 11.09
C GLN A 16 12.22 20.48 11.72
N GLU A 17 12.78 19.46 12.35
CA GLU A 17 14.15 19.48 12.92
C GLU A 17 15.24 19.27 11.84
N ASN A 18 14.87 19.03 10.58
CA ASN A 18 15.79 18.72 9.47
C ASN A 18 16.71 17.51 9.73
N ILE A 19 16.23 16.53 10.49
CA ILE A 19 16.98 15.29 10.81
C ILE A 19 16.87 14.26 9.69
N VAL A 20 15.70 14.19 9.06
CA VAL A 20 15.43 13.35 7.88
C VAL A 20 14.81 14.17 6.78
N ASP A 21 14.83 13.63 5.56
CA ASP A 21 14.15 14.22 4.42
C ASP A 21 13.38 13.12 3.67
N VAL A 22 12.14 13.42 3.29
CA VAL A 22 11.32 12.56 2.41
C VAL A 22 10.69 13.43 1.33
N ASP A 23 10.41 12.85 0.18
CA ASP A 23 9.79 13.56 -0.93
C ASP A 23 8.27 13.66 -0.75
N TYR A 24 7.67 12.67 -0.08
CA TYR A 24 6.23 12.57 0.13
C TYR A 24 5.88 12.12 1.54
N ILE A 25 4.70 12.57 2.01
CA ILE A 25 4.05 12.02 3.21
C ILE A 25 2.81 11.24 2.74
N LYS A 26 2.65 9.98 3.16
CA LYS A 26 1.52 9.14 2.75
C LYS A 26 0.37 9.25 3.73
N LEU A 27 -0.84 9.45 3.22
CA LEU A 27 -2.11 9.43 3.95
C LEU A 27 -3.27 8.98 3.07
N GLY A 28 -4.30 8.41 3.69
CA GLY A 28 -5.60 8.15 3.04
C GLY A 28 -6.53 9.37 3.05
N LEU A 29 -7.51 9.37 2.16
CA LEU A 29 -8.61 10.36 2.15
C LEU A 29 -9.70 9.96 3.16
N TYR A 30 -9.38 10.10 4.44
CA TYR A 30 -10.29 9.82 5.53
C TYR A 30 -10.61 11.14 6.27
N ASP A 31 -11.88 11.41 6.50
CA ASP A 31 -12.30 12.65 7.17
C ASP A 31 -11.58 12.91 8.51
N ILE A 32 -11.28 11.84 9.24
CA ILE A 32 -10.54 11.93 10.51
C ILE A 32 -9.09 12.39 10.33
N TYR A 33 -8.58 12.43 9.10
CA TYR A 33 -7.19 12.80 8.78
C TYR A 33 -7.05 14.19 8.16
N ASN A 34 -8.12 14.98 8.09
CA ASN A 34 -8.09 16.29 7.45
C ASN A 34 -6.99 17.21 8.00
N GLU A 35 -6.83 17.26 9.33
CA GLU A 35 -5.75 18.07 9.95
C GLU A 35 -4.36 17.50 9.59
N ALA A 36 -4.22 16.20 9.58
CA ALA A 36 -2.95 15.53 9.20
C ALA A 36 -2.61 15.77 7.73
N LEU A 37 -3.60 15.80 6.84
CA LEU A 37 -3.43 16.11 5.42
C LEU A 37 -2.92 17.56 5.23
N GLU A 38 -3.52 18.54 5.91
CA GLU A 38 -3.09 19.94 5.84
C GLU A 38 -1.67 20.14 6.39
N VAL A 39 -1.37 19.56 7.54
CA VAL A 39 -0.03 19.62 8.14
C VAL A 39 1.00 18.97 7.20
N SER A 40 0.69 17.82 6.62
CA SER A 40 1.56 17.14 5.66
C SER A 40 1.85 18.01 4.46
N LEU A 41 0.80 18.58 3.84
CA LEU A 41 0.94 19.43 2.65
C LEU A 41 1.78 20.69 2.92
N SER A 42 1.79 21.19 4.15
CA SER A 42 2.64 22.33 4.52
C SER A 42 4.14 22.01 4.46
N LEU A 43 4.50 20.75 4.51
CA LEU A 43 5.90 20.27 4.50
C LEU A 43 6.25 19.57 3.19
N ARG A 44 5.39 18.65 2.71
CA ARG A 44 5.62 17.82 1.51
C ARG A 44 4.30 17.56 0.77
N PRO A 45 4.34 17.26 -0.53
CA PRO A 45 3.20 16.67 -1.23
C PRO A 45 2.76 15.37 -0.57
N VAL A 46 1.47 15.01 -0.72
CA VAL A 46 0.89 13.84 -0.06
C VAL A 46 0.64 12.72 -1.08
N LEU A 47 1.12 11.52 -0.78
CA LEU A 47 0.71 10.30 -1.47
C LEU A 47 -0.66 9.89 -0.94
N LEU A 48 -1.67 9.94 -1.80
CA LEU A 48 -3.04 9.60 -1.43
C LEU A 48 -3.32 8.13 -1.69
N HIS A 49 -3.87 7.46 -0.66
CA HIS A 49 -4.18 6.04 -0.72
C HIS A 49 -5.52 5.74 -0.04
N GLY A 50 -6.46 5.12 -0.77
CA GLY A 50 -7.77 4.72 -0.24
C GLY A 50 -8.74 5.86 0.06
N LEU A 51 -10.01 5.51 0.28
CA LEU A 51 -11.15 6.43 0.40
C LEU A 51 -11.90 6.34 1.73
N GLY A 52 -11.40 5.87 2.78
CA GLY A 52 -12.12 5.82 4.05
C GLY A 52 -12.29 4.41 4.61
N PHE A 53 -12.50 4.35 5.92
CA PHE A 53 -12.57 3.08 6.66
C PHE A 53 -13.75 2.19 6.24
N ASN A 54 -14.90 2.78 5.91
CA ASN A 54 -16.11 2.03 5.56
C ASN A 54 -15.97 1.28 4.23
N GLU A 55 -15.10 1.75 3.36
CA GLU A 55 -14.84 1.13 2.06
C GLU A 55 -13.65 0.17 2.10
N ARG A 56 -13.06 -0.01 3.31
CA ARG A 56 -11.96 -0.94 3.58
C ARG A 56 -10.77 -0.77 2.64
N ALA A 57 -10.58 0.43 2.11
CA ALA A 57 -9.58 0.74 1.10
C ALA A 57 -9.62 -0.22 -0.12
N THR A 58 -10.77 -0.84 -0.37
CA THR A 58 -10.99 -1.81 -1.42
C THR A 58 -11.67 -1.16 -2.63
N MET A 59 -11.90 -1.94 -3.67
CA MET A 59 -12.58 -1.51 -4.90
C MET A 59 -14.12 -1.55 -4.80
N LYS A 60 -14.67 -1.77 -3.61
CA LYS A 60 -16.11 -1.85 -3.40
C LYS A 60 -16.80 -0.50 -3.62
N ASN A 61 -18.04 -0.56 -4.07
CA ASN A 61 -18.93 0.61 -4.22
C ASN A 61 -18.41 1.70 -5.17
N ILE A 62 -17.78 1.30 -6.26
CA ILE A 62 -17.29 2.23 -7.29
C ILE A 62 -18.35 3.24 -7.76
N LYS A 63 -19.64 2.88 -7.66
CA LYS A 63 -20.75 3.75 -8.06
C LYS A 63 -20.98 4.92 -7.10
N ASP A 64 -20.50 4.79 -5.88
CA ASP A 64 -20.68 5.77 -4.80
C ASP A 64 -19.46 6.68 -4.66
N VAL A 65 -18.43 6.50 -5.50
CA VAL A 65 -17.22 7.33 -5.47
C VAL A 65 -17.52 8.74 -5.97
N ASP A 66 -17.24 9.74 -5.15
CA ASP A 66 -17.23 11.14 -5.57
C ASP A 66 -15.93 11.46 -6.32
N TRP A 67 -15.97 11.23 -7.64
CA TRP A 67 -14.82 11.47 -8.53
C TRP A 67 -14.31 12.91 -8.49
N LYS A 68 -15.21 13.87 -8.29
CA LYS A 68 -14.81 15.27 -8.16
C LYS A 68 -13.97 15.48 -6.90
N TYR A 69 -14.43 14.95 -5.77
CA TYR A 69 -13.69 15.01 -4.51
C TYR A 69 -12.32 14.35 -4.61
N VAL A 70 -12.23 13.18 -5.24
CA VAL A 70 -10.97 12.46 -5.43
C VAL A 70 -10.01 13.29 -6.30
N ASN A 71 -10.45 13.78 -7.46
CA ASN A 71 -9.59 14.55 -8.37
C ASN A 71 -9.18 15.90 -7.76
N ASP A 72 -10.09 16.60 -7.09
CA ASP A 72 -9.76 17.83 -6.36
C ASP A 72 -8.72 17.56 -5.27
N SER A 73 -8.85 16.45 -4.55
CA SER A 73 -7.88 16.05 -3.52
C SER A 73 -6.52 15.72 -4.12
N ILE A 74 -6.47 14.91 -5.18
CA ILE A 74 -5.24 14.59 -5.91
C ILE A 74 -4.50 15.87 -6.29
N LYS A 75 -5.21 16.83 -6.87
CA LYS A 75 -4.65 18.11 -7.29
C LYS A 75 -4.20 18.96 -6.10
N ASN A 76 -5.04 19.09 -5.07
CA ASN A 76 -4.76 19.93 -3.90
C ASN A 76 -3.58 19.40 -3.10
N PHE A 77 -3.48 18.09 -2.91
CA PHE A 77 -2.40 17.43 -2.17
C PHE A 77 -1.19 17.09 -3.04
N LYS A 78 -1.27 17.37 -4.36
CA LYS A 78 -0.18 17.13 -5.34
C LYS A 78 0.27 15.67 -5.38
N SER A 79 -0.69 14.74 -5.26
CA SER A 79 -0.39 13.31 -5.34
C SER A 79 -0.02 12.94 -6.79
N PRO A 80 1.13 12.28 -7.02
CA PRO A 80 1.58 11.95 -8.38
C PRO A 80 0.79 10.78 -9.00
N HIS A 81 0.11 10.02 -8.19
CA HIS A 81 -0.77 8.90 -8.53
C HIS A 81 -1.83 8.70 -7.44
N TYR A 82 -2.73 7.78 -7.66
CA TYR A 82 -3.71 7.36 -6.67
C TYR A 82 -3.75 5.83 -6.56
N ALA A 83 -3.78 5.29 -5.36
CA ALA A 83 -3.72 3.85 -5.12
C ALA A 83 -4.86 3.36 -4.25
N VAL A 84 -5.34 2.13 -4.52
CA VAL A 84 -6.25 1.39 -3.65
C VAL A 84 -5.87 -0.08 -3.61
N HIS A 85 -6.25 -0.77 -2.54
CA HIS A 85 -6.07 -2.22 -2.44
C HIS A 85 -6.89 -2.95 -3.52
N LEU A 86 -6.28 -3.92 -4.18
CA LEU A 86 -6.98 -4.83 -5.10
C LEU A 86 -7.64 -5.94 -4.28
N ALA A 87 -8.88 -5.72 -3.88
CA ALA A 87 -9.58 -6.67 -3.01
C ALA A 87 -11.05 -6.83 -3.39
N SER A 88 -11.55 -8.02 -3.13
CA SER A 88 -12.96 -8.37 -3.10
C SER A 88 -13.23 -9.14 -1.81
N CYS A 89 -14.35 -8.85 -1.16
CA CYS A 89 -14.66 -9.40 0.14
C CYS A 89 -15.84 -10.37 0.05
N MET A 90 -15.83 -11.45 0.84
CA MET A 90 -16.87 -12.49 0.84
C MET A 90 -18.28 -11.92 1.02
N GLN A 91 -18.45 -10.88 1.84
CA GLN A 91 -19.75 -10.26 2.09
C GLN A 91 -20.27 -9.41 0.92
N ASP A 92 -19.50 -9.21 -0.12
CA ASP A 92 -19.91 -8.45 -1.31
C ASP A 92 -20.66 -9.33 -2.31
N TRP A 93 -20.69 -10.64 -2.08
CA TRP A 93 -21.17 -11.64 -3.03
C TRP A 93 -22.20 -12.58 -2.45
N ASP A 94 -23.04 -13.13 -3.31
CA ASP A 94 -23.83 -14.31 -3.01
C ASP A 94 -22.93 -15.54 -2.90
N LYS A 95 -23.38 -16.56 -2.16
CA LYS A 95 -22.58 -17.76 -1.86
C LYS A 95 -22.09 -18.53 -3.09
N ASP A 96 -22.75 -18.38 -4.22
CA ASP A 96 -22.48 -19.13 -5.45
C ASP A 96 -21.73 -18.29 -6.50
N VAL A 97 -21.07 -17.20 -6.10
CA VAL A 97 -20.28 -16.39 -7.04
C VAL A 97 -19.10 -17.20 -7.60
N THR A 98 -18.88 -17.10 -8.91
CA THR A 98 -17.76 -17.76 -9.56
C THR A 98 -16.51 -16.88 -9.52
N GLU A 99 -15.31 -17.50 -9.58
CA GLU A 99 -14.04 -16.78 -9.63
C GLU A 99 -13.99 -15.83 -10.84
N GLU A 100 -14.50 -16.25 -12.00
CA GLU A 100 -14.54 -15.43 -13.21
C GLU A 100 -15.31 -14.14 -12.99
N LYS A 101 -16.43 -14.20 -12.29
CA LYS A 101 -17.26 -13.02 -12.00
C LYS A 101 -16.57 -12.06 -11.04
N ILE A 102 -15.80 -12.57 -10.09
CA ILE A 102 -15.00 -11.74 -9.17
C ILE A 102 -13.88 -11.04 -9.95
N ILE A 103 -13.18 -11.77 -10.81
CA ILE A 103 -12.12 -11.21 -11.65
C ILE A 103 -12.67 -10.12 -12.60
N GLU A 104 -13.81 -10.40 -13.25
CA GLU A 104 -14.47 -9.43 -14.12
C GLU A 104 -14.81 -8.14 -13.36
N TYR A 105 -15.41 -8.27 -12.18
CA TYR A 105 -15.73 -7.13 -11.32
C TYR A 105 -14.48 -6.32 -10.91
N MET A 106 -13.41 -6.99 -10.48
CA MET A 106 -12.16 -6.30 -10.14
C MET A 106 -11.55 -5.59 -11.34
N SER A 107 -11.62 -6.20 -12.53
CA SER A 107 -11.14 -5.58 -13.77
C SER A 107 -11.99 -4.37 -14.18
N GLU A 108 -13.32 -4.48 -14.11
CA GLU A 108 -14.23 -3.37 -14.41
C GLU A 108 -14.05 -2.20 -13.45
N THR A 109 -13.92 -2.50 -12.16
CA THR A 109 -13.69 -1.48 -11.13
C THR A 109 -12.33 -0.79 -11.33
N THR A 110 -11.29 -1.55 -11.64
CA THR A 110 -9.96 -0.99 -11.96
C THR A 110 -10.03 -0.05 -13.18
N LYS A 111 -10.75 -0.44 -14.24
CA LYS A 111 -10.97 0.42 -15.42
C LYS A 111 -11.73 1.68 -15.05
N ALA A 112 -12.76 1.57 -14.22
CA ALA A 112 -13.52 2.74 -13.78
C ALA A 112 -12.64 3.75 -13.02
N TRP A 113 -11.71 3.30 -12.17
CA TRP A 113 -10.72 4.18 -11.55
C TRP A 113 -9.84 4.87 -12.59
N ILE A 114 -9.25 4.11 -13.52
CA ILE A 114 -8.38 4.65 -14.57
C ILE A 114 -9.09 5.70 -15.42
N ASP A 115 -10.36 5.45 -15.74
CA ASP A 115 -11.15 6.32 -16.64
C ASP A 115 -11.61 7.61 -15.95
N ASN A 116 -11.65 7.66 -14.62
CA ASN A 116 -12.23 8.78 -13.88
C ASN A 116 -11.22 9.63 -13.07
N ILE A 117 -9.96 9.23 -12.98
CA ILE A 117 -8.92 10.04 -12.31
C ILE A 117 -7.91 10.59 -13.31
N GLU A 118 -7.29 11.73 -12.94
CA GLU A 118 -6.40 12.49 -13.83
C GLU A 118 -4.90 12.12 -13.70
N VAL A 119 -4.60 11.16 -12.82
CA VAL A 119 -3.22 10.68 -12.56
C VAL A 119 -3.13 9.16 -12.75
N PRO A 120 -1.94 8.56 -12.84
CA PRO A 120 -1.81 7.11 -12.85
C PRO A 120 -2.54 6.44 -11.69
N PHE A 121 -3.24 5.35 -11.97
CA PHE A 121 -3.91 4.54 -10.97
C PHE A 121 -3.08 3.28 -10.66
N LEU A 122 -2.93 2.99 -9.38
CA LEU A 122 -2.20 1.83 -8.88
C LEU A 122 -3.15 0.91 -8.13
N VAL A 123 -3.03 -0.38 -8.37
CA VAL A 123 -3.62 -1.41 -7.51
C VAL A 123 -2.56 -1.93 -6.57
N GLU A 124 -2.93 -2.18 -5.32
CA GLU A 124 -2.04 -2.72 -4.29
C GLU A 124 -2.38 -4.18 -3.98
N ASN A 125 -1.38 -5.04 -3.88
CA ASN A 125 -1.57 -6.42 -3.44
C ASN A 125 -1.92 -6.47 -1.95
N MET A 126 -2.90 -7.31 -1.59
CA MET A 126 -3.39 -7.49 -0.23
C MET A 126 -2.54 -8.49 0.57
N PRO A 127 -2.48 -8.36 1.92
CA PRO A 127 -2.01 -9.42 2.79
C PRO A 127 -3.06 -10.52 2.92
N TYR A 128 -2.65 -11.75 3.26
CA TYR A 128 -3.54 -12.88 3.48
C TYR A 128 -3.19 -13.62 4.77
N SER A 129 -3.92 -13.27 5.82
CA SER A 129 -3.82 -13.88 7.13
C SER A 129 -5.21 -14.27 7.66
N SER A 130 -5.24 -15.00 8.78
CA SER A 130 -6.52 -15.38 9.41
C SER A 130 -7.35 -14.17 9.84
N ILE A 131 -6.69 -13.06 10.21
CA ILE A 131 -7.38 -11.82 10.58
C ILE A 131 -7.95 -11.11 9.36
N ASP A 132 -7.22 -11.08 8.24
CA ASP A 132 -7.69 -10.46 6.99
C ASP A 132 -8.94 -11.17 6.48
N ILE A 133 -8.94 -12.51 6.56
CA ILE A 133 -10.09 -13.33 6.18
C ILE A 133 -11.27 -13.08 7.13
N LYS A 134 -11.02 -13.13 8.45
CA LYS A 134 -12.08 -13.08 9.47
C LYS A 134 -12.70 -11.69 9.61
N GLU A 135 -11.88 -10.64 9.64
CA GLU A 135 -12.33 -9.28 9.93
C GLU A 135 -12.73 -8.51 8.69
N PHE A 136 -12.00 -8.71 7.58
CA PHE A 136 -12.26 -8.01 6.33
C PHE A 136 -12.95 -8.88 5.27
N GLY A 137 -12.98 -10.20 5.46
CA GLY A 137 -13.58 -11.12 4.50
C GLY A 137 -12.80 -11.23 3.20
N ILE A 138 -11.50 -10.98 3.22
CA ILE A 138 -10.65 -11.03 2.02
C ILE A 138 -10.71 -12.42 1.39
N MET A 139 -10.98 -12.45 0.08
CA MET A 139 -11.03 -13.68 -0.70
C MET A 139 -9.63 -14.06 -1.18
N ASP A 140 -9.29 -15.35 -1.14
CA ASP A 140 -7.99 -15.87 -1.56
C ASP A 140 -7.63 -15.53 -3.01
N ILE A 141 -8.63 -15.41 -3.87
CA ILE A 141 -8.46 -15.05 -5.28
C ILE A 141 -7.77 -13.69 -5.46
N CYS A 142 -7.98 -12.75 -4.53
CA CYS A 142 -7.42 -11.40 -4.61
C CYS A 142 -5.90 -11.36 -4.38
N VAL A 143 -5.36 -12.38 -3.74
CA VAL A 143 -3.93 -12.45 -3.40
C VAL A 143 -3.13 -13.39 -4.31
N LYS A 144 -3.79 -14.05 -5.28
CA LYS A 144 -3.13 -14.91 -6.27
C LYS A 144 -2.33 -14.07 -7.28
N PRO A 145 -1.01 -14.23 -7.38
CA PRO A 145 -0.18 -13.34 -8.21
C PRO A 145 -0.59 -13.32 -9.68
N HIS A 146 -0.99 -14.47 -10.23
CA HIS A 146 -1.44 -14.57 -11.63
C HIS A 146 -2.75 -13.81 -11.89
N ILE A 147 -3.62 -13.65 -10.88
CA ILE A 147 -4.84 -12.85 -10.97
C ILE A 147 -4.50 -11.36 -10.93
N ILE A 148 -3.63 -10.95 -10.01
CA ILE A 148 -3.13 -9.56 -9.94
C ILE A 148 -2.49 -9.18 -11.28
N LYS A 149 -1.62 -10.05 -11.80
CA LYS A 149 -0.99 -9.86 -13.11
C LYS A 149 -2.01 -9.75 -14.24
N LYS A 150 -3.00 -10.65 -14.27
CA LYS A 150 -4.07 -10.62 -15.29
C LYS A 150 -4.80 -9.29 -15.28
N ILE A 151 -5.23 -8.81 -14.10
CA ILE A 151 -5.95 -7.54 -13.96
C ILE A 151 -5.07 -6.36 -14.44
N CYS A 152 -3.82 -6.30 -14.02
CA CYS A 152 -2.88 -5.27 -14.47
C CYS A 152 -2.67 -5.31 -16.00
N ASP A 153 -2.58 -6.50 -16.58
CA ASP A 153 -2.38 -6.65 -18.04
C ASP A 153 -3.62 -6.24 -18.84
N GLU A 154 -4.82 -6.59 -18.40
CA GLU A 154 -6.08 -6.27 -19.06
C GLU A 154 -6.46 -4.79 -18.94
N THR A 155 -6.24 -4.19 -17.77
CA THR A 155 -6.65 -2.82 -17.46
C THR A 155 -5.59 -1.78 -17.73
N LYS A 156 -4.32 -2.17 -17.81
CA LYS A 156 -3.14 -1.30 -17.86
C LYS A 156 -2.88 -0.54 -16.55
N ALA A 157 -3.49 -0.95 -15.44
CA ALA A 157 -3.15 -0.44 -14.13
C ALA A 157 -1.67 -0.66 -13.80
N HIS A 158 -1.11 0.24 -13.03
CA HIS A 158 0.19 0.04 -12.42
C HIS A 158 0.05 -0.74 -11.10
N LEU A 159 1.16 -1.28 -10.61
CA LEU A 159 1.21 -1.97 -9.32
C LEU A 159 1.86 -1.05 -8.27
N LEU A 160 1.19 -0.88 -7.14
CA LEU A 160 1.80 -0.57 -5.88
C LEU A 160 2.14 -1.92 -5.25
N LEU A 161 3.42 -2.24 -5.16
CA LEU A 161 3.89 -3.48 -4.55
C LEU A 161 4.13 -3.28 -3.07
N ASP A 162 3.24 -3.81 -2.22
CA ASP A 162 3.53 -3.93 -0.80
C ASP A 162 4.29 -5.23 -0.54
N ILE A 163 5.56 -5.08 -0.09
CA ILE A 163 6.46 -6.20 0.19
C ILE A 163 6.05 -6.91 1.49
N ALA A 164 5.54 -6.19 2.50
CA ALA A 164 5.07 -6.81 3.73
C ALA A 164 3.83 -7.67 3.47
N HIS A 165 2.88 -7.19 2.67
CA HIS A 165 1.71 -7.96 2.24
C HIS A 165 2.10 -9.22 1.45
N ALA A 166 3.04 -9.09 0.51
CA ALA A 166 3.56 -10.24 -0.24
C ALA A 166 4.23 -11.27 0.67
N LYS A 167 5.04 -10.81 1.64
CA LYS A 167 5.70 -11.67 2.64
C LYS A 167 4.70 -12.39 3.52
N VAL A 168 3.66 -11.69 4.02
CA VAL A 168 2.57 -12.26 4.80
C VAL A 168 1.86 -13.35 3.99
N THR A 169 1.46 -13.03 2.77
CA THR A 169 0.74 -13.96 1.90
C THR A 169 1.56 -15.20 1.58
N ALA A 170 2.80 -15.04 1.12
CA ALA A 170 3.68 -16.15 0.79
C ALA A 170 3.93 -17.07 2.00
N ARG A 171 4.29 -16.48 3.17
CA ARG A 171 4.55 -17.23 4.40
C ARG A 171 3.34 -18.05 4.86
N ASN A 172 2.15 -17.43 4.87
CA ASN A 172 0.93 -18.07 5.35
C ASN A 172 0.38 -19.12 4.35
N SER A 173 0.70 -18.97 3.06
CA SER A 173 0.37 -19.96 2.02
C SER A 173 1.43 -21.06 1.87
N GLY A 174 2.53 -21.01 2.62
CA GLY A 174 3.63 -21.96 2.54
C GLY A 174 4.46 -21.84 1.24
N GLU A 175 4.44 -20.68 0.60
CA GLU A 175 5.20 -20.38 -0.61
C GLU A 175 6.47 -19.61 -0.26
N ASP A 176 7.52 -19.80 -1.08
CA ASP A 176 8.74 -18.99 -0.99
C ASP A 176 8.45 -17.56 -1.46
N ILE A 177 8.92 -16.57 -0.67
CA ILE A 177 8.63 -15.15 -0.96
C ILE A 177 9.14 -14.70 -2.32
N TYR A 178 10.32 -15.14 -2.75
CA TYR A 178 10.89 -14.75 -4.03
C TYR A 178 10.11 -15.38 -5.19
N SER A 179 9.67 -16.62 -5.02
CA SER A 179 8.81 -17.32 -5.99
C SER A 179 7.45 -16.63 -6.12
N TYR A 180 6.86 -16.14 -5.02
CA TYR A 180 5.63 -15.37 -5.04
C TYR A 180 5.81 -14.03 -5.77
N LEU A 181 6.87 -13.29 -5.42
CA LEU A 181 7.18 -11.99 -6.02
C LEU A 181 7.46 -12.09 -7.54
N GLU A 182 8.15 -13.13 -7.99
CA GLU A 182 8.45 -13.32 -9.43
C GLU A 182 7.20 -13.51 -10.30
N GLN A 183 6.08 -13.93 -9.72
CA GLN A 183 4.81 -14.11 -10.43
C GLN A 183 4.02 -12.82 -10.56
N LEU A 184 4.34 -11.78 -9.77
CA LEU A 184 3.68 -10.48 -9.84
C LEU A 184 4.14 -9.68 -11.08
N PRO A 185 3.36 -8.68 -11.54
CA PRO A 185 3.73 -7.85 -12.68
C PRO A 185 4.78 -6.80 -12.29
N LEU A 186 6.02 -7.23 -12.04
CA LEU A 186 7.12 -6.39 -11.57
C LEU A 186 7.48 -5.26 -12.55
N ASP A 187 7.23 -5.46 -13.83
CA ASP A 187 7.40 -4.45 -14.89
C ASP A 187 6.39 -3.28 -14.82
N ARG A 188 5.37 -3.41 -13.96
CA ARG A 188 4.33 -2.39 -13.74
C ARG A 188 4.44 -1.68 -12.39
N VAL A 189 5.43 -2.04 -11.57
CA VAL A 189 5.61 -1.44 -10.23
C VAL A 189 6.00 0.03 -10.37
N LYS A 190 5.20 0.91 -9.77
CA LYS A 190 5.47 2.35 -9.67
C LYS A 190 5.80 2.80 -8.26
N GLU A 191 5.19 2.19 -7.27
CA GLU A 191 5.48 2.44 -5.87
C GLU A 191 5.72 1.12 -5.15
N ILE A 192 6.62 1.13 -4.17
CA ILE A 192 6.82 0.02 -3.23
C ILE A 192 6.44 0.52 -1.84
N HIS A 193 5.55 -0.20 -1.17
CA HIS A 193 5.37 -0.10 0.27
C HIS A 193 6.25 -1.10 0.99
N ILE A 194 6.81 -0.68 2.12
CA ILE A 194 7.65 -1.54 2.94
C ILE A 194 7.53 -1.21 4.42
N VAL A 195 7.46 -2.27 5.23
CA VAL A 195 7.40 -2.19 6.69
C VAL A 195 7.73 -3.56 7.29
N GLY A 196 7.95 -3.63 8.60
CA GLY A 196 8.18 -4.90 9.31
C GLY A 196 6.88 -5.61 9.65
N THR A 197 6.91 -6.93 9.54
CA THR A 197 5.81 -7.84 9.84
C THR A 197 5.94 -8.45 11.26
N HIS A 198 4.87 -9.01 11.78
CA HIS A 198 4.81 -9.67 13.09
C HIS A 198 4.44 -11.14 12.99
N GLU A 199 5.23 -12.01 13.61
CA GLU A 199 4.95 -13.44 13.69
C GLU A 199 4.17 -13.74 14.98
N ILE A 200 2.99 -14.33 14.85
CA ILE A 200 2.14 -14.72 15.96
C ILE A 200 2.44 -16.18 16.33
N GLU A 201 3.05 -16.39 17.50
CA GLU A 201 3.27 -17.70 18.13
C GLU A 201 3.94 -18.77 17.20
N GLY A 202 4.72 -18.33 16.20
CA GLY A 202 5.33 -19.21 15.22
C GLY A 202 4.34 -19.84 14.22
N ILE A 203 3.07 -19.42 14.23
CA ILE A 203 1.99 -20.00 13.43
C ILE A 203 1.71 -19.20 12.17
N GLU A 204 1.63 -17.88 12.31
CA GLU A 204 1.13 -16.99 11.28
C GLU A 204 1.92 -15.69 11.24
N LEU A 205 2.23 -15.19 10.04
CA LEU A 205 2.76 -13.86 9.83
C LEU A 205 1.60 -12.88 9.59
N ARG A 206 1.72 -11.68 10.15
CA ARG A 206 0.74 -10.60 9.99
C ARG A 206 1.40 -9.27 9.64
N ASP A 207 0.66 -8.46 8.91
CA ASP A 207 1.02 -7.07 8.70
C ASP A 207 0.66 -6.23 9.92
N TYR A 208 1.70 -5.80 10.67
CA TYR A 208 1.58 -5.00 11.90
C TYR A 208 2.30 -3.66 11.80
N HIS A 209 2.87 -3.35 10.64
CA HIS A 209 3.64 -2.13 10.41
C HIS A 209 4.72 -1.90 11.48
N LEU A 210 5.48 -2.93 11.80
CA LEU A 210 6.57 -2.86 12.76
C LEU A 210 7.87 -2.33 12.14
N GLU A 211 8.92 -2.23 12.96
CA GLU A 211 10.27 -1.97 12.50
C GLU A 211 10.73 -3.06 11.51
N MET A 212 11.31 -2.64 10.40
CA MET A 212 11.92 -3.53 9.41
C MET A 212 13.11 -4.28 9.99
N LYS A 213 13.19 -5.57 9.69
CA LYS A 213 14.34 -6.43 9.98
C LYS A 213 15.29 -6.47 8.78
N GLU A 214 16.47 -7.06 8.95
CA GLU A 214 17.45 -7.21 7.87
C GLU A 214 16.86 -7.94 6.65
N GLU A 215 16.09 -8.99 6.89
CA GLU A 215 15.39 -9.75 5.84
C GLU A 215 14.49 -8.85 4.97
N ASP A 216 13.79 -7.87 5.56
CA ASP A 216 12.91 -6.98 4.81
C ASP A 216 13.72 -6.09 3.86
N PHE A 217 14.90 -5.64 4.28
CA PHE A 217 15.83 -4.91 3.42
C PHE A 217 16.46 -5.78 2.34
N GLU A 218 16.72 -7.07 2.60
CA GLU A 218 17.22 -8.02 1.62
C GLU A 218 16.18 -8.26 0.53
N ILE A 219 14.91 -8.47 0.91
CA ILE A 219 13.79 -8.61 -0.03
C ILE A 219 13.63 -7.33 -0.87
N LEU A 220 13.67 -6.14 -0.25
CA LEU A 220 13.62 -4.87 -0.97
C LEU A 220 14.73 -4.77 -2.02
N GLN A 221 15.98 -5.07 -1.67
CA GLN A 221 17.10 -5.02 -2.60
C GLN A 221 16.92 -6.01 -3.76
N TRP A 222 16.41 -7.19 -3.47
CA TRP A 222 16.09 -8.18 -4.50
C TRP A 222 15.00 -7.64 -5.45
N VAL A 223 13.91 -7.06 -4.93
CA VAL A 223 12.85 -6.45 -5.75
C VAL A 223 13.41 -5.33 -6.62
N LEU A 224 14.26 -4.45 -6.07
CA LEU A 224 14.91 -3.37 -6.80
C LEU A 224 15.89 -3.86 -7.88
N SER A 225 16.36 -5.10 -7.80
CA SER A 225 17.12 -5.71 -8.88
C SER A 225 16.25 -6.16 -10.07
N LYS A 226 14.93 -6.23 -9.90
CA LYS A 226 13.97 -6.74 -10.88
C LYS A 226 13.07 -5.64 -11.47
N CYS A 227 12.87 -4.53 -10.77
CA CYS A 227 12.04 -3.41 -11.21
C CYS A 227 12.65 -2.06 -10.82
N SER A 228 12.09 -0.98 -11.39
CA SER A 228 12.53 0.39 -11.12
C SER A 228 11.32 1.25 -10.73
N PRO A 229 10.89 1.20 -9.47
CA PRO A 229 9.78 2.02 -9.00
C PRO A 229 10.16 3.51 -9.00
N ASP A 230 9.15 4.37 -9.07
CA ASP A 230 9.35 5.81 -8.91
C ASP A 230 9.57 6.18 -7.44
N ILE A 231 8.85 5.50 -6.53
CA ILE A 231 8.79 5.81 -5.09
C ILE A 231 8.91 4.55 -4.25
N ILE A 232 9.61 4.66 -3.11
CA ILE A 232 9.54 3.70 -1.99
C ILE A 232 8.90 4.42 -0.80
N THR A 233 7.89 3.82 -0.18
CA THR A 233 7.18 4.38 0.97
C THR A 233 7.35 3.49 2.19
N LEU A 234 7.89 4.06 3.28
CA LEU A 234 7.92 3.40 4.58
C LEU A 234 6.58 3.55 5.27
N GLU A 235 5.94 2.44 5.63
CA GLU A 235 4.64 2.44 6.30
C GLU A 235 4.70 2.35 7.84
N TYR A 236 5.84 2.69 8.43
CA TYR A 236 5.98 2.85 9.87
C TYR A 236 5.44 4.22 10.30
N GLY A 237 4.60 4.24 11.34
CA GLY A 237 3.90 5.45 11.80
C GLY A 237 2.39 5.41 11.53
N GLY A 238 1.70 6.41 11.99
CA GLY A 238 0.25 6.57 11.81
C GLY A 238 -0.31 7.73 12.62
N PRO A 239 -1.49 8.25 12.27
CA PRO A 239 -2.09 9.39 12.95
C PRO A 239 -2.73 8.97 14.28
N GLY A 240 -2.24 9.56 15.37
CA GLY A 240 -2.84 9.47 16.70
C GLY A 240 -2.43 8.27 17.54
N GLU A 241 -2.99 8.22 18.75
CA GLU A 241 -2.63 7.25 19.80
C GLU A 241 -2.93 5.79 19.43
N LEU A 242 -3.87 5.57 18.52
CA LEU A 242 -4.20 4.23 18.00
C LEU A 242 -3.03 3.54 17.31
N TYR A 243 -1.96 4.27 17.01
CA TYR A 243 -0.77 3.74 16.31
C TYR A 243 0.50 3.85 17.17
N SER A 244 0.35 3.96 18.50
CA SER A 244 1.48 4.13 19.44
C SER A 244 2.53 3.03 19.37
N TRP A 245 2.15 1.80 19.02
CA TRP A 245 3.10 0.68 18.90
C TRP A 245 4.08 0.80 17.72
N ARG A 246 3.83 1.73 16.79
CA ARG A 246 4.66 1.99 15.60
C ARG A 246 5.06 3.47 15.51
N SER A 247 5.32 4.10 16.64
CA SER A 247 5.58 5.54 16.77
C SER A 247 6.89 5.87 17.49
N ASP A 248 7.90 4.97 17.47
CA ASP A 248 9.21 5.28 18.02
C ASP A 248 10.00 6.19 17.05
N LYS A 249 10.28 7.43 17.48
CA LYS A 249 10.98 8.45 16.67
C LYS A 249 12.40 8.01 16.25
N ASN A 250 13.12 7.27 17.09
CA ASN A 250 14.46 6.79 16.77
C ASN A 250 14.43 5.64 15.77
N VAL A 251 13.49 4.71 15.93
CA VAL A 251 13.25 3.62 14.99
C VAL A 251 12.90 4.20 13.64
N LEU A 252 11.94 5.12 13.57
CA LEU A 252 11.54 5.81 12.33
C LEU A 252 12.73 6.49 11.65
N LYS A 253 13.50 7.30 12.42
CA LYS A 253 14.68 7.98 11.92
C LYS A 253 15.69 7.01 11.30
N ASN A 254 16.03 5.93 12.00
CA ASN A 254 17.05 4.99 11.53
C ASN A 254 16.64 4.26 10.26
N GLN A 255 15.37 3.85 10.17
CA GLN A 255 14.82 3.23 8.96
C GLN A 255 14.83 4.21 7.79
N LEU A 256 14.38 5.46 7.99
CA LEU A 256 14.39 6.48 6.94
C LEU A 256 15.79 6.78 6.43
N ILE A 257 16.79 6.95 7.33
CA ILE A 257 18.19 7.16 6.92
C ILE A 257 18.69 5.99 6.05
N ARG A 258 18.36 4.76 6.41
CA ARG A 258 18.73 3.58 5.62
C ARG A 258 18.06 3.56 4.26
N LEU A 259 16.75 3.83 4.19
CA LEU A 259 16.00 3.90 2.94
C LEU A 259 16.46 5.06 2.05
N MET A 260 16.77 6.24 2.60
CA MET A 260 17.38 7.35 1.84
C MET A 260 18.68 6.91 1.14
N ASN A 261 19.52 6.13 1.82
CA ASN A 261 20.76 5.63 1.22
C ASN A 261 20.51 4.62 0.11
N ILE A 262 19.46 3.79 0.24
CA ILE A 262 19.02 2.88 -0.82
C ILE A 262 18.48 3.67 -2.00
N CYS A 263 17.56 4.63 -1.79
CA CYS A 263 17.00 5.45 -2.86
C CYS A 263 18.04 6.21 -3.68
N ARG A 264 19.13 6.66 -3.03
CA ARG A 264 20.24 7.36 -3.72
C ARG A 264 21.12 6.45 -4.57
N LYS A 265 21.10 5.15 -4.31
CA LYS A 265 21.93 4.16 -5.02
C LYS A 265 21.26 3.69 -6.32
N TYR A 266 19.94 3.69 -6.36
CA TYR A 266 19.10 3.33 -7.49
C TYR A 266 18.44 4.57 -8.11
#